data_8ab139a5825fe97046c33d059146a0b5
#
_entry.id   8ab139a5825fe97046c33d059146a0b5
#
_cell.length_a   1.000
_cell.length_b   1.000
_cell.length_c   1.000
_cell.angle_alpha   90.00
_cell.angle_beta   90.00
_cell.angle_gamma   90.00
#
_symmetry.space_group_name_H-M   'P 1'
#
loop_
_entity.id
_entity.type
_entity.pdbx_description
1 polymer ?
#
loop_
_entity_poly.entity_id
_entity_poly.type
_entity_poly.pdbx_seq_one_letter_code
_entity_poly.pdbx_strand_id
1 'polypeptide(L)'
;MCTQSEAIAILSEAFERSKAVFGNSLVNAYLYVSFARGDYDDESDVDILLTVDKSDSDIRLYNKSLAKIDSDLSLDHNITVTVTVKPVEQFNLFAEISPFYRNVINEGICYAGR
;
A
#
# COMPACT_ATOMS: atom_id res chain seq x y z
N MET A 1 10.10 13.36 11.87
CA MET A 1 9.92 13.59 10.44
C MET A 1 10.21 12.33 9.65
N CYS A 2 9.32 11.96 8.75
CA CYS A 2 9.49 10.77 7.92
C CYS A 2 10.26 11.14 6.65
N THR A 3 11.34 10.42 6.36
CA THR A 3 12.10 10.61 5.14
C THR A 3 11.59 9.68 4.05
N GLN A 4 12.00 9.90 2.82
CA GLN A 4 11.63 9.01 1.73
C GLN A 4 12.19 7.60 1.95
N SER A 5 13.39 7.50 2.51
CA SER A 5 13.98 6.20 2.87
C SER A 5 13.14 5.48 3.92
N GLU A 6 12.62 6.21 4.90
CA GLU A 6 11.77 5.63 5.92
C GLU A 6 10.43 5.19 5.33
N ALA A 7 9.87 5.98 4.41
CA ALA A 7 8.63 5.62 3.72
C ALA A 7 8.80 4.33 2.92
N ILE A 8 9.94 4.15 2.26
CA ILE A 8 10.23 2.93 1.51
C ILE A 8 10.39 1.74 2.46
N ALA A 9 11.00 1.96 3.63
CA ALA A 9 11.10 0.92 4.65
C ALA A 9 9.72 0.51 5.15
N ILE A 10 8.82 1.47 5.34
CA ILE A 10 7.43 1.19 5.74
C ILE A 10 6.73 0.38 4.65
N LEU A 11 6.93 0.73 3.39
CA LEU A 11 6.37 -0.01 2.26
C LEU A 11 6.83 -1.47 2.28
N SER A 12 8.11 -1.70 2.49
CA SER A 12 8.69 -3.03 2.57
C SER A 12 8.10 -3.83 3.72
N GLU A 13 7.96 -3.22 4.90
CA GLU A 13 7.36 -3.87 6.06
C GLU A 13 5.89 -4.21 5.81
N ALA A 14 5.16 -3.27 5.21
CA ALA A 14 3.75 -3.49 4.89
C ALA A 14 3.60 -4.68 3.94
N PHE A 15 4.47 -4.76 2.95
CA PHE A 15 4.45 -5.87 2.00
C PHE A 15 4.70 -7.20 2.71
N GLU A 16 5.74 -7.26 3.54
CA GLU A 16 6.09 -8.51 4.24
C GLU A 16 5.00 -8.94 5.21
N ARG A 17 4.42 -8.01 5.96
CA ARG A 17 3.33 -8.32 6.88
C ARG A 17 2.08 -8.79 6.12
N SER A 18 1.79 -8.15 5.00
CA SER A 18 0.63 -8.51 4.18
C SER A 18 0.85 -9.85 3.49
N LYS A 19 2.08 -10.17 3.15
CA LYS A 19 2.42 -11.48 2.58
C LYS A 19 2.11 -12.60 3.56
N ALA A 20 2.28 -12.37 4.86
CA ALA A 20 1.92 -13.33 5.88
C ALA A 20 0.41 -13.57 5.91
N VAL A 21 -0.39 -12.57 5.52
CA VAL A 21 -1.85 -12.66 5.49
C VAL A 21 -2.35 -13.28 4.19
N PHE A 22 -1.87 -12.79 3.06
CA PHE A 22 -2.37 -13.19 1.74
C PHE A 22 -1.54 -14.26 1.04
N GLY A 23 -0.31 -14.48 1.49
CA GLY A 23 0.57 -15.48 0.89
C GLY A 23 0.85 -15.17 -0.57
N ASN A 24 0.75 -16.18 -1.42
CA ASN A 24 1.02 -16.05 -2.85
C ASN A 24 -0.01 -15.21 -3.60
N SER A 25 -1.12 -14.86 -2.96
CA SER A 25 -2.13 -13.99 -3.57
C SER A 25 -1.69 -12.54 -3.63
N LEU A 26 -0.72 -12.15 -2.81
CA LEU A 26 -0.20 -10.77 -2.83
C LEU A 26 0.65 -10.57 -4.08
N VAL A 27 0.28 -9.58 -4.89
CA VAL A 27 0.93 -9.33 -6.19
C VAL A 27 1.92 -8.18 -6.10
N ASN A 28 1.44 -6.97 -5.79
CA ASN A 28 2.28 -5.78 -5.73
C ASN A 28 1.89 -4.90 -4.56
N ALA A 29 2.81 -4.00 -4.19
CA ALA A 29 2.56 -2.94 -3.23
C ALA A 29 3.07 -1.64 -3.82
N TYR A 30 2.31 -0.57 -3.68
CA TYR A 30 2.66 0.76 -4.17
C TYR A 30 2.66 1.74 -3.02
N LEU A 31 3.73 2.53 -2.93
CA LEU A 31 3.79 3.69 -2.05
C LEU A 31 3.27 4.88 -2.84
N TYR A 32 2.25 5.54 -2.33
CA TYR A 32 1.54 6.57 -3.08
C TYR A 32 1.55 7.91 -2.34
N VAL A 33 1.11 8.95 -3.03
CA VAL A 33 0.91 10.30 -2.55
C VAL A 33 2.24 11.07 -2.40
N SER A 34 2.28 12.00 -1.49
CA SER A 34 3.33 12.99 -1.40
C SER A 34 4.73 12.40 -1.21
N PHE A 35 4.82 11.25 -0.54
CA PHE A 35 6.13 10.63 -0.32
C PHE A 35 6.78 10.15 -1.62
N ALA A 36 5.99 9.61 -2.54
CA ALA A 36 6.52 9.13 -3.82
C ALA A 36 7.07 10.25 -4.66
N ARG A 37 6.52 11.46 -4.52
CA ARG A 37 6.97 12.63 -5.26
C ARG A 37 8.00 13.46 -4.51
N GLY A 38 8.31 13.07 -3.28
CA GLY A 38 9.22 13.85 -2.45
C GLY A 38 8.62 15.15 -1.93
N ASP A 39 7.33 15.33 -2.11
CA ASP A 39 6.59 16.53 -1.69
C ASP A 39 5.83 16.24 -0.41
N TYR A 40 6.53 16.18 0.70
CA TYR A 40 5.97 15.78 1.98
C TYR A 40 6.45 16.69 3.10
N ASP A 41 5.71 16.65 4.22
CA ASP A 41 6.07 17.36 5.44
C ASP A 41 5.83 16.43 6.65
N ASP A 42 5.95 16.99 7.85
CA ASP A 42 5.83 16.20 9.08
C ASP A 42 4.44 15.62 9.31
N GLU A 43 3.44 16.17 8.63
CA GLU A 43 2.05 15.73 8.78
C GLU A 43 1.59 14.85 7.62
N SER A 44 2.47 14.59 6.67
CA SER A 44 2.10 13.76 5.51
C SER A 44 1.83 12.32 5.93
N ASP A 45 0.78 11.76 5.38
CA ASP A 45 0.43 10.36 5.60
C ASP A 45 1.16 9.48 4.60
N VAL A 46 1.45 8.26 5.01
CA VAL A 46 1.98 7.24 4.12
C VAL A 46 0.82 6.37 3.65
N ASP A 47 0.54 6.41 2.36
CA ASP A 47 -0.51 5.61 1.75
C ASP A 47 0.10 4.45 0.98
N ILE A 48 -0.33 3.24 1.30
CA ILE A 48 0.16 2.04 0.65
C ILE A 48 -1.02 1.33 0.00
N LEU A 49 -0.89 1.01 -1.27
CA LEU A 49 -1.90 0.27 -2.02
C LEU A 49 -1.34 -1.11 -2.35
N LEU A 50 -2.04 -2.13 -1.91
CA LEU A 50 -1.68 -3.52 -2.18
C LEU A 50 -2.63 -4.08 -3.23
N THR A 51 -2.10 -4.85 -4.16
CA THR A 51 -2.93 -5.58 -5.12
C THR A 51 -2.80 -7.07 -4.83
N VAL A 52 -3.93 -7.75 -4.81
CA VAL A 52 -3.99 -9.17 -4.50
C VAL A 52 -4.82 -9.91 -5.55
N ASP A 53 -4.53 -11.20 -5.69
CA ASP A 53 -5.28 -12.08 -6.59
C ASP A 53 -6.46 -12.69 -5.83
N LYS A 54 -7.37 -11.81 -5.40
CA LYS A 54 -8.59 -12.18 -4.67
C LYS A 54 -9.70 -11.20 -5.01
N SER A 55 -10.95 -11.63 -4.81
CA SER A 55 -12.12 -10.76 -5.02
C SER A 55 -12.29 -9.80 -3.85
N ASP A 56 -13.08 -8.75 -4.05
CA ASP A 56 -13.43 -7.81 -2.97
C ASP A 56 -14.05 -8.53 -1.77
N SER A 57 -14.90 -9.51 -2.04
CA SER A 57 -15.57 -10.28 -0.98
C SER A 57 -14.53 -11.01 -0.12
N ASP A 58 -13.55 -11.62 -0.76
CA ASP A 58 -12.49 -12.34 -0.06
C ASP A 58 -11.61 -11.38 0.74
N ILE A 59 -11.29 -10.22 0.15
CA ILE A 59 -10.46 -9.22 0.82
C ILE A 59 -11.11 -8.74 2.12
N ARG A 60 -12.43 -8.60 2.13
CA ARG A 60 -13.16 -8.16 3.32
C ARG A 60 -12.99 -9.09 4.51
N LEU A 61 -12.71 -10.36 4.26
CA LEU A 61 -12.47 -11.32 5.33
C LEU A 61 -11.21 -11.00 6.12
N TYR A 62 -10.32 -10.21 5.55
CA TYR A 62 -9.03 -9.86 6.17
C TYR A 62 -9.01 -8.46 6.77
N ASN A 63 -10.17 -7.78 6.88
CA ASN A 63 -10.23 -6.40 7.37
C ASN A 63 -9.57 -6.22 8.74
N LYS A 64 -9.76 -7.17 9.64
CA LYS A 64 -9.16 -7.09 10.98
C LYS A 64 -7.64 -7.17 10.92
N SER A 65 -7.13 -8.08 10.09
CA SER A 65 -5.69 -8.24 9.92
C SER A 65 -5.07 -6.99 9.31
N LEU A 66 -5.76 -6.39 8.34
CA LEU A 66 -5.28 -5.17 7.69
C LEU A 66 -5.30 -3.98 8.65
N ALA A 67 -6.35 -3.86 9.46
CA ALA A 67 -6.43 -2.81 10.45
C ALA A 67 -5.29 -2.92 11.48
N LYS A 68 -4.92 -4.14 11.83
CA LYS A 68 -3.80 -4.37 12.73
C LYS A 68 -2.48 -3.95 12.10
N ILE A 69 -2.30 -4.25 10.83
CA ILE A 69 -1.08 -3.83 10.09
C ILE A 69 -1.00 -2.30 10.05
N ASP A 70 -2.09 -1.62 9.71
CA ASP A 70 -2.15 -0.16 9.72
C ASP A 70 -1.72 0.41 11.07
N SER A 71 -2.31 -0.12 12.13
CA SER A 71 -2.07 0.33 13.49
C SER A 71 -0.63 0.10 13.91
N ASP A 72 -0.13 -1.11 13.69
CA ASP A 72 1.21 -1.49 14.10
C ASP A 72 2.27 -0.63 13.38
N LEU A 73 2.10 -0.42 12.08
CA LEU A 73 3.03 0.40 11.30
C LEU A 73 2.97 1.85 11.73
N SER A 74 1.78 2.36 11.99
CA SER A 74 1.61 3.76 12.42
C SER A 74 2.28 3.99 13.77
N LEU A 75 2.13 3.04 14.69
CA LEU A 75 2.74 3.16 16.01
C LEU A 75 4.25 2.99 15.96
N ASP A 76 4.74 2.03 15.19
CA ASP A 76 6.16 1.74 15.09
C ASP A 76 6.95 2.91 14.49
N HIS A 77 6.35 3.60 13.54
CA HIS A 77 7.03 4.68 12.82
C HIS A 77 6.57 6.07 13.23
N ASN A 78 5.62 6.16 14.15
CA ASN A 78 5.09 7.42 14.66
C ASN A 78 4.60 8.34 13.53
N ILE A 79 3.89 7.75 12.56
CA ILE A 79 3.30 8.47 11.44
C ILE A 79 2.06 7.70 11.00
N THR A 80 1.09 8.40 10.42
CA THR A 80 -0.13 7.74 9.95
C THR A 80 0.17 6.91 8.70
N VAL A 81 -0.06 5.61 8.79
CA VAL A 81 0.10 4.68 7.67
C VAL A 81 -1.26 4.07 7.36
N THR A 82 -1.67 4.18 6.11
CA THR A 82 -2.93 3.61 5.63
C THR A 82 -2.62 2.56 4.57
N VAL A 83 -3.14 1.36 4.76
CA VAL A 83 -2.96 0.27 3.81
C VAL A 83 -4.30 -0.05 3.18
N THR A 84 -4.38 0.09 1.86
CA THR A 84 -5.58 -0.21 1.07
C THR A 84 -5.29 -1.42 0.21
N VAL A 85 -6.25 -2.34 0.12
CA VAL A 85 -6.08 -3.56 -0.67
C VAL A 85 -7.14 -3.61 -1.76
N LYS A 86 -6.72 -3.90 -2.98
CA LYS A 86 -7.62 -3.99 -4.14
C LYS A 86 -7.34 -5.28 -4.93
N PRO A 87 -8.38 -5.86 -5.56
CA PRO A 87 -8.15 -6.97 -6.49
C PRO A 87 -7.24 -6.52 -7.63
N VAL A 88 -6.24 -7.34 -7.97
CA VAL A 88 -5.28 -6.97 -9.01
C VAL A 88 -5.97 -6.78 -10.37
N GLU A 89 -6.97 -7.58 -10.68
CA GLU A 89 -7.71 -7.45 -11.94
C GLU A 89 -8.45 -6.11 -12.01
N GLN A 90 -9.09 -5.72 -10.90
CA GLN A 90 -9.79 -4.45 -10.83
C GLN A 90 -8.80 -3.29 -10.93
N PHE A 91 -7.67 -3.39 -10.25
CA PHE A 91 -6.64 -2.36 -10.29
C PHE A 91 -6.14 -2.15 -11.72
N ASN A 92 -5.81 -3.24 -12.42
CA ASN A 92 -5.30 -3.17 -13.79
C ASN A 92 -6.35 -2.59 -14.75
N LEU A 93 -7.61 -3.00 -14.58
CA LEU A 93 -8.69 -2.51 -15.42
C LEU A 93 -8.92 -1.02 -15.23
N PHE A 94 -8.99 -0.56 -13.98
CA PHE A 94 -9.27 0.84 -13.69
C PHE A 94 -8.06 1.73 -13.91
N ALA A 95 -6.85 1.18 -13.94
CA ALA A 95 -5.65 1.97 -14.21
C ALA A 95 -5.69 2.63 -15.58
N GLU A 96 -6.44 2.06 -16.52
CA GLU A 96 -6.56 2.61 -17.87
C GLU A 96 -7.53 3.78 -17.95
N ILE A 97 -8.50 3.86 -17.02
CA ILE A 97 -9.58 4.84 -17.10
C ILE A 97 -9.65 5.78 -15.91
N SER A 98 -9.10 5.40 -14.77
CA SER A 98 -9.14 6.22 -13.55
C SER A 98 -7.86 7.00 -13.39
N PRO A 99 -7.92 8.34 -13.28
CA PRO A 99 -6.71 9.14 -13.02
C PRO A 99 -6.01 8.73 -11.72
N PHE A 100 -6.77 8.34 -10.70
CA PHE A 100 -6.21 7.92 -9.42
C PHE A 100 -5.29 6.70 -9.60
N TYR A 101 -5.81 5.64 -10.20
CA TYR A 101 -5.02 4.42 -10.39
C TYR A 101 -3.85 4.62 -11.33
N ARG A 102 -4.05 5.43 -12.36
CA ARG A 102 -2.98 5.76 -13.30
C ARG A 102 -1.84 6.48 -12.59
N ASN A 103 -2.18 7.41 -11.70
CA ASN A 103 -1.19 8.16 -10.94
C ASN A 103 -0.43 7.26 -9.97
N VAL A 104 -1.11 6.29 -9.37
CA VAL A 104 -0.43 5.32 -8.49
C VAL A 104 0.64 4.56 -9.26
N ILE A 105 0.33 4.13 -10.49
CA ILE A 105 1.31 3.39 -11.31
C ILE A 105 2.45 4.29 -11.77
N ASN A 106 2.14 5.51 -12.22
CA ASN A 106 3.12 6.40 -12.84
C ASN A 106 3.95 7.18 -11.83
N GLU A 107 3.35 7.57 -10.71
CA GLU A 107 4.00 8.44 -9.72
C GLU A 107 4.36 7.71 -8.43
N GLY A 108 3.73 6.57 -8.17
CA GLY A 108 4.00 5.80 -6.96
C GLY A 108 5.28 5.00 -7.06
N ILE A 109 5.82 4.64 -5.90
CA ILE A 109 6.97 3.73 -5.81
C ILE A 109 6.41 2.31 -5.67
N CYS A 110 6.82 1.43 -6.57
CA CYS A 110 6.33 0.05 -6.57
C CYS A 110 7.32 -0.88 -5.88
N TYR A 111 6.81 -1.67 -4.96
CA TYR A 111 7.56 -2.76 -4.35
C TYR A 111 6.94 -4.06 -4.86
N ALA A 112 7.59 -4.69 -5.80
CA ALA A 112 7.08 -5.90 -6.42
C ALA A 112 7.50 -7.13 -5.63
N GLY A 113 6.51 -7.98 -5.33
CA GLY A 113 6.76 -9.22 -4.62
C GLY A 113 7.17 -10.35 -5.54
N ARG A 114 7.08 -10.10 -6.79
CA ARG A 114 7.32 -11.13 -7.79
C ARG A 114 7.97 -10.55 -9.02
#